data_5fa149af870011ce2552e2881f9ba656
#
_entry.id   5fa149af870011ce2552e2881f9ba656
#
_cell.length_a   1.000
_cell.length_b   1.000
_cell.length_c   1.000
_cell.angle_alpha   90.00
_cell.angle_beta   90.00
_cell.angle_gamma   90.00
#
_symmetry.space_group_name_H-M   'P 1'
#
loop_
_entity.id
_entity.type
_entity.pdbx_description
1 polymer ?
#
loop_
_entity_poly.entity_id
_entity_poly.type
_entity_poly.pdbx_seq_one_letter_code
_entity_poly.pdbx_strand_id
1 'polypeptide(L)'
;INPPCGNVGGNTCTLPDGEEVNFYQVIPLYRDELEYKLKNGTQKLLDKMNDNILLVNPHRLNVLNQIDIETNPIQSSEISISSVARQEVIAHIEKYFGKINNFLHDDSCSEYPLDIAVIAPRKEHNYYTLITVNMSNHEVLESDDIDGNTCHQELLINLPPDWKLGLSDWTEEKWCWPIRLITSLARQCIRHRTCISWGKTMELGGDNTFSEGTKLCAIVLLS
;
A
#
# COMPACT_ATOMS: atom_id res chain seq x y z
N ILE A 1 5.17 -17.91 -8.85
CA ILE A 1 4.59 -16.58 -9.11
C ILE A 1 5.56 -15.62 -8.50
N ASN A 2 6.32 -14.91 -9.35
CA ASN A 2 7.15 -13.83 -8.86
C ASN A 2 6.20 -12.71 -8.37
N PRO A 3 6.39 -12.15 -7.18
CA PRO A 3 5.68 -10.95 -6.76
C PRO A 3 5.87 -9.85 -7.82
N PRO A 4 5.02 -8.82 -7.89
CA PRO A 4 5.14 -7.76 -8.89
C PRO A 4 6.50 -7.05 -8.84
N CYS A 5 7.16 -7.15 -7.72
CA CYS A 5 8.55 -6.79 -7.49
C CYS A 5 9.52 -7.89 -7.91
N GLY A 6 9.17 -8.75 -8.84
CA GLY A 6 9.86 -9.99 -9.24
C GLY A 6 11.32 -9.88 -9.72
N ASN A 7 11.98 -8.82 -9.37
CA ASN A 7 13.43 -8.70 -9.36
C ASN A 7 13.92 -8.71 -7.91
N VAL A 8 14.84 -9.58 -7.63
CA VAL A 8 15.50 -9.81 -6.35
C VAL A 8 16.13 -8.54 -5.71
N GLY A 9 15.95 -7.37 -6.26
CA GLY A 9 16.42 -6.09 -5.73
C GLY A 9 15.33 -5.03 -5.60
N GLY A 10 14.08 -5.32 -6.02
CA GLY A 10 13.00 -4.33 -6.02
C GLY A 10 12.32 -4.15 -4.65
N ASN A 11 12.45 -5.13 -3.76
CA ASN A 11 11.77 -5.11 -2.46
C ASN A 11 12.55 -4.37 -1.37
N THR A 12 13.81 -4.03 -1.61
CA THR A 12 14.67 -3.37 -0.63
C THR A 12 15.49 -2.26 -1.29
N CYS A 13 15.49 -1.09 -0.69
CA CYS A 13 16.31 0.06 -1.05
C CYS A 13 17.37 0.26 0.03
N THR A 14 18.65 0.32 -0.33
CA THR A 14 19.72 0.64 0.61
C THR A 14 19.94 2.16 0.60
N LEU A 15 19.87 2.78 1.76
CA LEU A 15 20.14 4.19 1.97
C LEU A 15 21.65 4.48 2.04
N PRO A 16 22.10 5.75 1.89
CA PRO A 16 23.51 6.12 1.92
C PRO A 16 24.24 5.83 3.24
N ASP A 17 23.52 5.74 4.35
CA ASP A 17 24.02 5.36 5.67
C ASP A 17 24.14 3.84 5.87
N GLY A 18 23.68 3.07 4.89
CA GLY A 18 23.69 1.60 4.91
C GLY A 18 22.39 0.98 5.43
N GLU A 19 21.43 1.79 5.88
CA GLU A 19 20.15 1.28 6.31
C GLU A 19 19.29 0.82 5.12
N GLU A 20 18.35 -0.08 5.38
CA GLU A 20 17.51 -0.69 4.36
C GLU A 20 16.05 -0.29 4.53
N VAL A 21 15.43 0.14 3.42
CA VAL A 21 13.99 0.38 3.33
C VAL A 21 13.33 -0.79 2.64
N ASN A 22 12.44 -1.47 3.32
CA ASN A 22 11.69 -2.61 2.79
C ASN A 22 10.34 -2.18 2.22
N PHE A 23 10.00 -2.69 1.03
CA PHE A 23 8.74 -2.42 0.35
C PHE A 23 7.77 -3.59 0.52
N TYR A 24 6.61 -3.34 1.11
CA TYR A 24 5.58 -4.34 1.32
C TYR A 24 4.34 -4.08 0.49
N GLN A 25 3.93 -5.08 -0.28
CA GLN A 25 2.69 -5.04 -1.04
C GLN A 25 1.50 -5.37 -0.12
N VAL A 26 0.52 -4.48 -0.14
CA VAL A 26 -0.77 -4.64 0.53
C VAL A 26 -1.73 -5.35 -0.40
N ILE A 27 -2.17 -6.54 -0.03
CA ILE A 27 -3.14 -7.34 -0.79
C ILE A 27 -4.45 -7.43 0.00
N PRO A 28 -5.51 -6.76 -0.47
CA PRO A 28 -6.83 -6.87 0.15
C PRO A 28 -7.45 -8.25 -0.04
N LEU A 29 -8.10 -8.76 1.01
CA LEU A 29 -8.69 -10.10 1.08
C LEU A 29 -10.20 -10.05 1.32
N TYR A 30 -10.90 -11.03 0.75
CA TYR A 30 -12.25 -11.42 1.16
C TYR A 30 -12.23 -12.23 2.46
N ARG A 31 -13.38 -12.37 3.10
CA ARG A 31 -13.54 -13.14 4.34
C ARG A 31 -13.11 -14.61 4.19
N ASP A 32 -13.53 -15.28 3.14
CA ASP A 32 -13.18 -16.68 2.86
C ASP A 32 -11.69 -16.87 2.55
N GLU A 33 -11.05 -15.90 1.94
CA GLU A 33 -9.59 -15.89 1.70
C GLU A 33 -8.81 -15.71 3.00
N LEU A 34 -9.28 -14.81 3.88
CA LEU A 34 -8.72 -14.63 5.22
C LEU A 34 -8.81 -15.92 6.03
N GLU A 35 -10.00 -16.53 6.09
CA GLU A 35 -10.21 -17.80 6.80
C GLU A 35 -9.34 -18.91 6.24
N TYR A 36 -9.23 -18.99 4.90
CA TYR A 36 -8.36 -19.97 4.26
C TYR A 36 -6.88 -19.75 4.64
N LYS A 37 -6.43 -18.48 4.65
CA LYS A 37 -5.06 -18.12 5.04
C LYS A 37 -4.78 -18.47 6.50
N LEU A 38 -5.70 -18.14 7.41
CA LEU A 38 -5.56 -18.43 8.84
C LEU A 38 -5.45 -19.93 9.10
N LYS A 39 -6.17 -20.75 8.32
CA LYS A 39 -6.14 -22.21 8.43
C LYS A 39 -4.94 -22.87 7.78
N ASN A 40 -4.46 -22.35 6.66
CA ASN A 40 -3.52 -23.06 5.78
C ASN A 40 -2.17 -22.35 5.62
N GLY A 41 -2.07 -21.10 6.06
CA GLY A 41 -0.87 -20.25 5.93
C GLY A 41 -0.85 -19.44 4.64
N THR A 42 0.04 -18.44 4.64
CA THR A 42 0.15 -17.45 3.55
C THR A 42 0.51 -18.10 2.22
N GLN A 43 1.52 -18.98 2.18
CA GLN A 43 1.96 -19.59 0.93
C GLN A 43 0.82 -20.33 0.23
N LYS A 44 0.02 -21.10 0.96
CA LYS A 44 -1.12 -21.83 0.36
C LYS A 44 -2.22 -20.89 -0.13
N LEU A 45 -2.44 -19.75 0.53
CA LEU A 45 -3.33 -18.72 0.01
C LEU A 45 -2.80 -18.20 -1.34
N LEU A 46 -1.51 -17.86 -1.42
CA LEU A 46 -0.89 -17.35 -2.64
C LEU A 46 -1.00 -18.35 -3.78
N ASP A 47 -0.74 -19.63 -3.54
CA ASP A 47 -0.87 -20.70 -4.52
C ASP A 47 -2.32 -20.85 -5.04
N LYS A 48 -3.32 -20.53 -4.20
CA LYS A 48 -4.75 -20.57 -4.56
C LYS A 48 -5.20 -19.33 -5.36
N MET A 49 -4.62 -18.17 -5.09
CA MET A 49 -5.10 -16.90 -5.65
C MET A 49 -4.73 -16.69 -7.13
N ASN A 50 -3.79 -17.45 -7.67
CA ASN A 50 -3.28 -17.32 -9.06
C ASN A 50 -2.77 -15.91 -9.38
N ASP A 51 -2.73 -15.53 -10.68
CA ASP A 51 -2.24 -14.24 -11.17
C ASP A 51 -3.06 -13.01 -10.70
N ASN A 52 -4.26 -13.23 -10.13
CA ASN A 52 -5.12 -12.16 -9.61
C ASN A 52 -4.64 -11.56 -8.27
N ILE A 53 -3.60 -12.12 -7.69
CA ILE A 53 -3.04 -11.69 -6.41
C ILE A 53 -2.54 -10.24 -6.43
N LEU A 54 -2.03 -9.80 -7.58
CA LEU A 54 -1.31 -8.55 -7.73
C LEU A 54 -2.21 -7.33 -7.85
N LEU A 55 -3.49 -7.54 -8.15
CA LEU A 55 -4.43 -6.48 -8.46
C LEU A 55 -5.62 -6.52 -7.52
N VAL A 56 -6.09 -5.34 -7.15
CA VAL A 56 -7.47 -5.19 -6.71
C VAL A 56 -8.33 -5.37 -7.95
N ASN A 57 -8.68 -6.64 -8.24
CA ASN A 57 -9.44 -6.99 -9.43
C ASN A 57 -10.81 -6.28 -9.38
N PRO A 58 -11.22 -5.56 -10.45
CA PRO A 58 -12.54 -4.93 -10.51
C PRO A 58 -13.69 -5.93 -10.31
N HIS A 59 -13.51 -7.18 -10.75
CA HIS A 59 -14.49 -8.24 -10.48
C HIS A 59 -14.54 -8.68 -9.01
N ARG A 60 -13.50 -8.33 -8.24
CA ARG A 60 -13.51 -8.47 -6.78
C ARG A 60 -14.22 -7.30 -6.10
N LEU A 61 -14.37 -6.18 -6.81
CA LEU A 61 -15.16 -5.05 -6.39
C LEU A 61 -16.56 -5.24 -6.98
N ASN A 62 -17.44 -5.92 -6.28
CA ASN A 62 -18.87 -5.85 -6.57
C ASN A 62 -19.32 -4.42 -6.24
N VAL A 63 -19.19 -3.54 -7.22
CA VAL A 63 -19.68 -2.17 -7.14
C VAL A 63 -21.20 -2.26 -7.12
N LEU A 64 -21.78 -2.28 -5.96
CA LEU A 64 -23.20 -1.97 -5.79
C LEU A 64 -23.36 -0.46 -6.00
N ASN A 65 -24.15 -0.10 -6.99
CA ASN A 65 -24.49 1.27 -7.32
C ASN A 65 -25.07 2.00 -6.12
N GLN A 66 -24.56 3.23 -5.94
CA GLN A 66 -25.15 4.39 -5.24
C GLN A 66 -25.14 4.39 -3.71
N ILE A 67 -24.38 5.35 -3.17
CA ILE A 67 -24.86 6.38 -2.23
C ILE A 67 -23.79 7.49 -2.18
N ASP A 68 -24.23 8.73 -2.33
CA ASP A 68 -23.43 9.95 -2.25
C ASP A 68 -23.12 10.30 -0.78
N ILE A 69 -21.86 10.50 -0.44
CA ILE A 69 -21.46 11.14 0.81
C ILE A 69 -20.38 12.19 0.50
N GLU A 70 -20.66 13.42 0.85
CA GLU A 70 -19.74 14.56 0.74
C GLU A 70 -18.56 14.41 1.69
N THR A 71 -17.34 14.48 1.17
CA THR A 71 -16.12 14.61 1.98
C THR A 71 -15.19 15.65 1.37
N ASN A 72 -14.51 16.40 2.25
CA ASN A 72 -13.67 17.56 1.91
C ASN A 72 -12.49 17.20 1.00
N PRO A 73 -12.14 18.06 0.02
CA PRO A 73 -11.05 17.81 -0.91
C PRO A 73 -9.68 17.97 -0.25
N ILE A 74 -8.78 17.05 -0.58
CA ILE A 74 -7.36 17.14 -0.23
C ILE A 74 -6.71 18.20 -1.13
N GLN A 75 -6.15 19.25 -0.52
CA GLN A 75 -5.45 20.31 -1.25
C GLN A 75 -4.01 19.89 -1.55
N SER A 76 -3.55 20.15 -2.77
CA SER A 76 -2.15 19.99 -3.16
C SER A 76 -1.33 21.16 -2.64
N SER A 77 -0.48 20.95 -1.63
CA SER A 77 0.53 21.91 -1.21
C SER A 77 1.92 21.48 -1.69
N GLU A 78 2.73 22.46 -2.09
CA GLU A 78 4.10 22.23 -2.52
C GLU A 78 4.95 21.71 -1.36
N ILE A 79 5.62 20.55 -1.59
CA ILE A 79 6.46 19.93 -0.59
C ILE A 79 7.82 20.62 -0.56
N SER A 80 8.11 21.18 0.57
CA SER A 80 9.43 21.67 0.95
C SER A 80 10.22 20.56 1.65
N ILE A 81 11.39 20.24 1.10
CA ILE A 81 12.50 19.47 1.67
C ILE A 81 12.41 17.95 1.44
N SER A 82 13.09 17.55 0.39
CA SER A 82 13.50 16.16 0.23
C SER A 82 14.71 15.86 1.13
N SER A 83 14.56 15.02 2.12
CA SER A 83 15.70 14.37 2.76
C SER A 83 16.46 13.55 1.71
N VAL A 84 17.74 13.32 1.93
CA VAL A 84 18.55 12.45 1.03
C VAL A 84 17.88 11.06 0.95
N ALA A 85 17.40 10.53 2.08
CA ALA A 85 16.66 9.29 2.13
C ALA A 85 15.43 9.26 1.20
N ARG A 86 14.65 10.35 1.17
CA ARG A 86 13.49 10.46 0.26
C ARG A 86 13.90 10.39 -1.22
N GLN A 87 15.02 11.01 -1.59
CA GLN A 87 15.52 10.97 -2.98
C GLN A 87 15.95 9.57 -3.39
N GLU A 88 16.61 8.83 -2.50
CA GLU A 88 17.01 7.43 -2.74
C GLU A 88 15.79 6.53 -2.88
N VAL A 89 14.77 6.68 -2.02
CA VAL A 89 13.51 5.95 -2.13
C VAL A 89 12.83 6.24 -3.47
N ILE A 90 12.74 7.49 -3.90
CA ILE A 90 12.19 7.88 -5.19
C ILE A 90 12.99 7.26 -6.35
N ALA A 91 14.32 7.35 -6.30
CA ALA A 91 15.18 6.77 -7.33
C ALA A 91 15.01 5.25 -7.41
N HIS A 92 14.89 4.58 -6.26
CA HIS A 92 14.61 3.16 -6.18
C HIS A 92 13.25 2.80 -6.80
N ILE A 93 12.20 3.56 -6.46
CA ILE A 93 10.86 3.39 -7.03
C ILE A 93 10.93 3.50 -8.55
N GLU A 94 11.55 4.54 -9.08
CA GLU A 94 11.64 4.75 -10.53
C GLU A 94 12.44 3.65 -11.23
N LYS A 95 13.47 3.13 -10.59
CA LYS A 95 14.32 2.06 -11.14
C LYS A 95 13.58 0.72 -11.25
N TYR A 96 12.83 0.33 -10.23
CA TYR A 96 12.28 -1.02 -10.13
C TYR A 96 10.78 -1.11 -10.43
N PHE A 97 10.00 -0.09 -10.06
CA PHE A 97 8.55 -0.07 -10.26
C PHE A 97 8.15 0.72 -11.51
N GLY A 98 8.89 1.76 -11.87
CA GLY A 98 8.70 2.57 -13.05
C GLY A 98 8.57 4.05 -12.75
N LYS A 99 8.54 4.86 -13.82
CA LYS A 99 8.50 6.30 -13.73
C LYS A 99 7.29 6.78 -12.91
N ILE A 100 7.54 7.63 -11.93
CA ILE A 100 6.49 8.29 -11.15
C ILE A 100 5.80 9.33 -12.04
N ASN A 101 4.49 9.23 -12.16
CA ASN A 101 3.67 10.13 -12.96
C ASN A 101 3.15 11.32 -12.14
N ASN A 102 2.86 11.09 -10.86
CA ASN A 102 2.32 12.10 -9.95
C ASN A 102 2.58 11.70 -8.51
N PHE A 103 2.44 12.66 -7.59
CA PHE A 103 2.36 12.44 -6.16
C PHE A 103 1.00 12.87 -5.63
N LEU A 104 0.44 12.07 -4.74
CA LEU A 104 -0.72 12.41 -3.95
C LEU A 104 -0.23 12.75 -2.55
N HIS A 105 -0.59 13.94 -2.07
CA HIS A 105 -0.18 14.40 -0.75
C HIS A 105 -1.32 14.17 0.23
N ASP A 106 -1.04 13.48 1.31
CA ASP A 106 -2.00 13.26 2.38
C ASP A 106 -1.63 14.07 3.62
N ASP A 107 -2.16 15.29 3.67
CA ASP A 107 -2.00 16.24 4.79
C ASP A 107 -3.06 16.03 5.89
N SER A 108 -3.85 14.97 5.86
CA SER A 108 -4.90 14.71 6.84
C SER A 108 -4.34 14.50 8.27
N CYS A 109 -3.04 14.28 8.39
CA CYS A 109 -2.32 14.20 9.65
C CYS A 109 -0.98 14.96 9.55
N SER A 110 -0.93 16.15 10.14
CA SER A 110 0.28 17.00 10.11
C SER A 110 1.46 16.41 10.90
N GLU A 111 1.21 15.50 11.82
CA GLU A 111 2.25 14.84 12.62
C GLU A 111 3.03 13.82 11.78
N TYR A 112 2.35 13.13 10.84
CA TYR A 112 2.92 12.12 9.96
C TYR A 112 2.48 12.37 8.52
N PRO A 113 3.05 13.39 7.86
CA PRO A 113 2.72 13.68 6.46
C PRO A 113 3.23 12.55 5.57
N LEU A 114 2.36 12.06 4.71
CA LEU A 114 2.67 10.98 3.77
C LEU A 114 2.41 11.42 2.34
N ASP A 115 3.33 11.06 1.47
CA ASP A 115 3.14 11.15 0.04
C ASP A 115 2.85 9.77 -0.53
N ILE A 116 2.15 9.73 -1.64
CA ILE A 116 1.93 8.51 -2.41
C ILE A 116 2.42 8.76 -3.82
N ALA A 117 3.47 8.05 -4.22
CA ALA A 117 3.92 8.02 -5.59
C ALA A 117 2.92 7.21 -6.43
N VAL A 118 2.48 7.79 -7.55
CA VAL A 118 1.56 7.16 -8.50
C VAL A 118 2.33 6.77 -9.75
N ILE A 119 2.34 5.49 -10.07
CA ILE A 119 2.89 4.94 -11.30
C ILE A 119 1.74 4.45 -12.16
N ALA A 120 1.59 5.05 -13.35
CA ALA A 120 0.50 4.74 -14.27
C ALA A 120 0.69 3.38 -14.97
N PRO A 121 -0.39 2.75 -15.44
CA PRO A 121 -0.34 1.56 -16.25
C PRO A 121 0.57 1.72 -17.47
N ARG A 122 1.31 0.68 -17.80
CA ARG A 122 2.19 0.59 -18.96
C ARG A 122 2.09 -0.80 -19.61
N LYS A 123 2.65 -0.96 -20.80
CA LYS A 123 2.50 -2.19 -21.59
C LYS A 123 2.92 -3.46 -20.84
N GLU A 124 3.99 -3.37 -20.05
CA GLU A 124 4.55 -4.49 -19.27
C GLU A 124 3.78 -4.71 -17.94
N HIS A 125 3.17 -3.66 -17.41
CA HIS A 125 2.44 -3.64 -16.15
C HIS A 125 1.15 -2.85 -16.33
N ASN A 126 0.09 -3.53 -16.77
CA ASN A 126 -1.20 -2.90 -17.08
C ASN A 126 -2.02 -2.65 -15.79
N TYR A 127 -1.45 -1.92 -14.84
CA TYR A 127 -2.08 -1.54 -13.57
C TYR A 127 -1.40 -0.29 -13.01
N TYR A 128 -2.12 0.45 -12.16
CA TYR A 128 -1.54 1.48 -11.32
C TYR A 128 -0.78 0.84 -10.17
N THR A 129 0.37 1.41 -9.81
CA THR A 129 1.04 1.12 -8.54
C THR A 129 1.06 2.40 -7.72
N LEU A 130 0.52 2.34 -6.51
CA LEU A 130 0.58 3.40 -5.51
C LEU A 130 1.58 2.98 -4.45
N ILE A 131 2.55 3.84 -4.14
CA ILE A 131 3.61 3.54 -3.17
C ILE A 131 3.70 4.69 -2.18
N THR A 132 3.69 4.41 -0.89
CA THR A 132 3.95 5.44 0.14
C THR A 132 5.37 5.97 -0.01
N VAL A 133 5.56 7.23 0.31
CA VAL A 133 6.86 7.91 0.40
C VAL A 133 6.84 8.74 1.66
N ASN A 134 7.93 8.74 2.42
CA ASN A 134 8.13 9.34 3.73
C ASN A 134 7.70 8.46 4.93
N MET A 135 7.10 7.29 4.74
CA MET A 135 6.89 6.35 5.84
C MET A 135 8.24 5.90 6.40
N SER A 136 9.20 5.63 5.52
CA SER A 136 10.57 5.22 5.84
C SER A 136 11.41 6.30 6.55
N ASN A 137 10.94 7.53 6.68
CA ASN A 137 11.58 8.53 7.54
C ASN A 137 11.40 8.24 9.04
N HIS A 138 10.56 7.27 9.37
CA HIS A 138 10.23 6.87 10.73
C HIS A 138 10.70 5.43 10.98
N GLU A 139 11.59 5.27 11.94
CA GLU A 139 12.01 3.96 12.41
C GLU A 139 10.86 3.24 13.12
N VAL A 140 10.66 1.98 12.76
CA VAL A 140 9.72 1.09 13.42
C VAL A 140 10.46 -0.11 14.01
N LEU A 141 9.95 -0.70 15.09
CA LEU A 141 10.59 -1.82 15.77
C LEU A 141 10.21 -3.15 15.10
N GLU A 142 11.16 -4.02 14.87
CA GLU A 142 10.87 -5.40 14.48
C GLU A 142 10.10 -6.10 15.60
N SER A 143 8.89 -6.60 15.25
CA SER A 143 7.91 -7.06 16.24
C SER A 143 8.30 -8.28 17.05
N ASP A 144 9.34 -9.01 16.65
CA ASP A 144 9.83 -10.24 17.27
C ASP A 144 11.30 -10.14 17.70
N ASP A 145 11.90 -8.95 17.59
CA ASP A 145 13.31 -8.78 17.94
C ASP A 145 13.46 -8.28 19.38
N ILE A 146 14.00 -9.15 20.23
CA ILE A 146 14.31 -8.85 21.63
C ILE A 146 15.44 -7.80 21.74
N ASP A 147 16.25 -7.68 20.70
CA ASP A 147 17.40 -6.77 20.64
C ASP A 147 17.01 -5.33 20.23
N GLY A 148 15.73 -5.11 19.88
CA GLY A 148 15.19 -3.78 19.56
C GLY A 148 15.67 -3.22 18.24
N ASN A 149 15.97 -4.08 17.26
CA ASN A 149 16.33 -3.65 15.93
C ASN A 149 15.19 -2.83 15.28
N THR A 150 15.56 -1.78 14.60
CA THR A 150 14.64 -0.92 13.86
C THR A 150 14.68 -1.26 12.38
N CYS A 151 13.59 -1.00 11.70
CA CYS A 151 13.50 -1.13 10.25
C CYS A 151 12.77 0.06 9.62
N HIS A 152 13.09 0.35 8.37
CA HIS A 152 12.40 1.34 7.55
C HIS A 152 11.53 0.63 6.51
N GLN A 153 10.34 1.18 6.26
CA GLN A 153 9.36 0.52 5.42
C GLN A 153 8.59 1.48 4.54
N GLU A 154 8.21 1.02 3.36
CA GLU A 154 7.20 1.66 2.51
C GLU A 154 6.15 0.63 2.10
N LEU A 155 4.95 1.09 1.84
CA LEU A 155 3.82 0.25 1.44
C LEU A 155 3.46 0.50 -0.01
N LEU A 156 3.02 -0.55 -0.70
CA LEU A 156 2.48 -0.40 -2.04
C LEU A 156 1.18 -1.18 -2.22
N ILE A 157 0.32 -0.68 -3.11
CA ILE A 157 -0.89 -1.36 -3.56
C ILE A 157 -1.03 -1.21 -5.07
N ASN A 158 -1.45 -2.27 -5.74
CA ASN A 158 -1.70 -2.26 -7.17
C ASN A 158 -3.21 -2.17 -7.44
N LEU A 159 -3.58 -1.30 -8.38
CA LEU A 159 -4.97 -1.05 -8.76
C LEU A 159 -5.19 -1.32 -10.25
N PRO A 160 -6.37 -1.73 -10.66
CA PRO A 160 -6.72 -1.91 -12.07
C PRO A 160 -6.44 -0.67 -12.92
N PRO A 161 -6.20 -0.84 -14.25
CA PRO A 161 -5.84 0.28 -15.12
C PRO A 161 -6.98 1.28 -15.35
N ASP A 162 -8.21 0.89 -15.07
CA ASP A 162 -9.41 1.71 -15.14
C ASP A 162 -9.79 2.36 -13.81
N TRP A 163 -8.92 2.23 -12.78
CA TRP A 163 -9.14 2.86 -11.49
C TRP A 163 -9.11 4.38 -11.60
N LYS A 164 -10.08 5.05 -10.98
CA LYS A 164 -10.18 6.50 -11.02
C LYS A 164 -9.33 7.14 -9.93
N LEU A 165 -8.38 7.96 -10.34
CA LEU A 165 -7.46 8.71 -9.48
C LEU A 165 -7.54 10.23 -9.69
N GLY A 166 -8.58 10.72 -10.37
CA GLY A 166 -8.81 12.15 -10.54
C GLY A 166 -9.23 12.83 -9.24
N LEU A 167 -8.90 14.13 -9.08
CA LEU A 167 -9.29 14.88 -7.88
C LEU A 167 -10.80 14.85 -7.60
N SER A 168 -11.63 14.84 -8.66
CA SER A 168 -13.09 14.73 -8.55
C SER A 168 -13.53 13.35 -8.06
N ASP A 169 -12.73 12.31 -8.30
CA ASP A 169 -13.09 10.94 -7.95
C ASP A 169 -12.80 10.63 -6.48
N TRP A 170 -12.04 11.49 -5.81
CA TRP A 170 -11.66 11.33 -4.41
C TRP A 170 -12.79 11.65 -3.43
N THR A 171 -13.87 12.24 -3.91
CA THR A 171 -15.10 12.41 -3.12
C THR A 171 -15.92 11.12 -3.05
N GLU A 172 -15.65 10.16 -3.94
CA GLU A 172 -16.34 8.88 -3.96
C GLU A 172 -15.56 7.81 -3.19
N GLU A 173 -16.14 7.31 -2.10
CA GLU A 173 -15.55 6.29 -1.22
C GLU A 173 -15.01 5.08 -1.97
N LYS A 174 -15.73 4.64 -3.00
CA LYS A 174 -15.35 3.48 -3.81
C LYS A 174 -14.00 3.61 -4.53
N TRP A 175 -13.53 4.85 -4.78
CA TRP A 175 -12.25 5.10 -5.43
C TRP A 175 -11.14 5.47 -4.43
N CYS A 176 -11.50 6.03 -3.27
CA CYS A 176 -10.56 6.52 -2.27
C CYS A 176 -10.06 5.45 -1.30
N TRP A 177 -10.83 4.38 -1.08
CA TRP A 177 -10.52 3.44 0.00
C TRP A 177 -9.11 2.82 -0.07
N PRO A 178 -8.50 2.51 -1.25
CA PRO A 178 -7.14 1.95 -1.27
C PRO A 178 -6.09 2.95 -0.78
N ILE A 179 -6.26 4.24 -1.11
CA ILE A 179 -5.39 5.31 -0.65
C ILE A 179 -5.52 5.44 0.87
N ARG A 180 -6.74 5.52 1.40
CA ARG A 180 -6.99 5.57 2.84
C ARG A 180 -6.46 4.33 3.56
N LEU A 181 -6.57 3.16 2.94
CA LEU A 181 -6.05 1.92 3.50
C LEU A 181 -4.53 2.02 3.72
N ILE A 182 -3.76 2.32 2.66
CA ILE A 182 -2.29 2.35 2.78
C ILE A 182 -1.80 3.50 3.67
N THR A 183 -2.43 4.68 3.63
CA THR A 183 -2.04 5.81 4.50
C THR A 183 -2.40 5.56 5.96
N SER A 184 -3.57 4.99 6.24
CA SER A 184 -3.97 4.62 7.60
C SER A 184 -3.07 3.53 8.17
N LEU A 185 -2.72 2.52 7.37
CA LEU A 185 -1.82 1.46 7.76
C LEU A 185 -0.41 2.00 8.05
N ALA A 186 0.13 2.84 7.16
CA ALA A 186 1.43 3.48 7.35
C ALA A 186 1.47 4.29 8.66
N ARG A 187 0.45 5.13 8.90
CA ARG A 187 0.35 5.91 10.14
C ARG A 187 0.21 5.05 11.39
N GLN A 188 -0.51 3.94 11.32
CA GLN A 188 -0.60 3.01 12.44
C GLN A 188 0.78 2.42 12.77
N CYS A 189 1.53 1.99 11.74
CA CYS A 189 2.88 1.47 11.92
C CYS A 189 3.82 2.50 12.55
N ILE A 190 3.81 3.74 12.04
CA ILE A 190 4.61 4.85 12.60
C ILE A 190 4.22 5.14 14.05
N ARG A 191 2.91 5.35 14.31
CA ARG A 191 2.42 5.71 15.63
C ARG A 191 2.71 4.66 16.71
N HIS A 192 2.56 3.39 16.34
CA HIS A 192 2.79 2.28 17.26
C HIS A 192 4.22 1.74 17.19
N ARG A 193 5.07 2.31 16.32
CA ARG A 193 6.43 1.86 16.05
C ARG A 193 6.48 0.35 15.74
N THR A 194 5.54 -0.13 14.94
CA THR A 194 5.38 -1.56 14.65
C THR A 194 5.82 -1.86 13.23
N CYS A 195 6.80 -2.75 13.09
CA CYS A 195 7.24 -3.25 11.81
C CYS A 195 6.19 -4.18 11.17
N ILE A 196 6.10 -4.08 9.87
CA ILE A 196 5.34 -4.99 9.02
C ILE A 196 6.25 -6.13 8.60
N SER A 197 5.73 -7.35 8.63
CA SER A 197 6.45 -8.54 8.18
C SER A 197 5.66 -9.30 7.13
N TRP A 198 6.39 -10.10 6.36
CA TRP A 198 5.80 -10.95 5.32
C TRP A 198 4.73 -11.87 5.90
N GLY A 199 3.60 -11.95 5.21
CA GLY A 199 2.49 -12.80 5.59
C GLY A 199 1.64 -12.27 6.75
N LYS A 200 2.01 -11.13 7.36
CA LYS A 200 1.17 -10.49 8.38
C LYS A 200 -0.20 -10.14 7.81
N THR A 201 -1.23 -10.37 8.61
CA THR A 201 -2.62 -10.12 8.23
C THR A 201 -3.24 -9.12 9.19
N MET A 202 -4.04 -8.23 8.66
CA MET A 202 -4.87 -7.33 9.46
C MET A 202 -6.30 -7.40 8.94
N GLU A 203 -7.27 -7.38 9.84
CA GLU A 203 -8.70 -7.38 9.50
C GLU A 203 -9.42 -6.19 10.15
N LEU A 204 -10.52 -5.77 9.55
CA LEU A 204 -11.35 -4.69 10.08
C LEU A 204 -12.24 -5.12 11.26
N GLY A 205 -12.34 -6.42 11.51
CA GLY A 205 -13.20 -7.00 12.54
C GLY A 205 -14.69 -7.01 12.18
N GLY A 206 -15.40 -8.03 12.65
CA GLY A 206 -16.82 -8.22 12.38
C GLY A 206 -17.13 -8.33 10.88
N ASP A 207 -18.25 -7.72 10.46
CA ASP A 207 -18.71 -7.69 9.07
C ASP A 207 -18.25 -6.41 8.32
N ASN A 208 -17.32 -5.65 8.89
CA ASN A 208 -16.82 -4.40 8.27
C ASN A 208 -16.03 -4.69 6.99
N THR A 209 -16.14 -3.77 6.04
CA THR A 209 -15.41 -3.77 4.77
C THR A 209 -14.67 -2.45 4.58
N PHE A 210 -13.68 -2.40 3.67
CA PHE A 210 -12.91 -1.19 3.40
C PHE A 210 -13.75 -0.06 2.80
N SER A 211 -14.85 -0.39 2.16
CA SER A 211 -15.81 0.55 1.58
C SER A 211 -17.16 -0.15 1.41
N GLU A 212 -18.25 0.59 1.41
CA GLU A 212 -19.60 0.06 1.15
C GLU A 212 -19.71 -0.66 -0.21
N GLY A 213 -18.88 -0.28 -1.18
CA GLY A 213 -18.84 -0.88 -2.52
C GLY A 213 -18.02 -2.16 -2.64
N THR A 214 -17.38 -2.65 -1.56
CA THR A 214 -16.51 -3.84 -1.60
C THR A 214 -16.85 -4.84 -0.51
N LYS A 215 -16.52 -6.10 -0.76
CA LYS A 215 -16.57 -7.16 0.26
C LYS A 215 -15.20 -7.47 0.87
N LEU A 216 -14.20 -6.70 0.50
CA LEU A 216 -12.85 -6.84 1.04
C LEU A 216 -12.83 -6.34 2.49
N CYS A 217 -12.32 -7.15 3.42
CA CYS A 217 -12.41 -6.90 4.86
C CYS A 217 -11.09 -7.11 5.60
N ALA A 218 -10.07 -7.59 4.92
CA ALA A 218 -8.75 -7.84 5.50
C ALA A 218 -7.66 -7.60 4.48
N ILE A 219 -6.41 -7.59 4.93
CA ILE A 219 -5.22 -7.53 4.08
C ILE A 219 -4.23 -8.61 4.48
N VAL A 220 -3.36 -8.97 3.53
CA VAL A 220 -2.09 -9.67 3.78
C VAL A 220 -0.96 -8.86 3.18
N LEU A 221 0.20 -8.89 3.83
CA LEU A 221 1.39 -8.13 3.46
C LEU A 221 2.44 -9.07 2.89
N LEU A 222 2.98 -8.70 1.72
CA LEU A 222 3.98 -9.47 0.98
C LEU A 222 5.19 -8.58 0.65
N SER A 223 6.38 -9.13 0.68
CA SER A 223 7.63 -8.49 0.24
C SER A 223 8.29 -9.30 -0.86
#